data_85499a52843037df4f60c80c0acd3f6a
#
_entry.id   85499a52843037df4f60c80c0acd3f6a
#
_cell.length_a   1.000
_cell.length_b   1.000
_cell.length_c   1.000
_cell.angle_alpha   90.00
_cell.angle_beta   90.00
_cell.angle_gamma   90.00
#
_symmetry.space_group_name_H-M   'P 1'
#
loop_
_entity.id
_entity.type
_entity.pdbx_description
1 polymer ?
#
loop_
_entity_poly.entity_id
_entity_poly.type
_entity_poly.pdbx_seq_one_letter_code
_entity_poly.pdbx_strand_id
1 'polypeptide(L)'
;LQQDAYEKRVGHFVDYMSGFFPIILIVFVLRTFVAEPFQIPSSSMRPGLVVGDFILVNKFNYGLRMPISNQVVIPVNKIDHGDVVVFAYPENESVSFIKRIVGLPGDTIEYRNKKLTINGKPVPQTAKGNDEYIENTPMGQVNVQPVVVEETLGKHTYPIYQLPQAPTFSPQVVRGQVLQSGACQYEGNEAFTC
;
A
#
# COMPACT_ATOMS: atom_id res chain seq x y z
N LEU A 1 22.86 -54.88 11.53
CA LEU A 1 21.53 -55.04 10.88
C LEU A 1 20.54 -53.92 11.17
N GLN A 2 20.33 -53.50 12.46
CA GLN A 2 19.42 -52.42 12.81
C GLN A 2 20.01 -51.04 12.54
N GLN A 3 21.30 -50.86 12.77
CA GLN A 3 22.04 -49.61 12.50
C GLN A 3 22.13 -49.35 10.99
N ASP A 4 22.45 -50.37 10.20
CA ASP A 4 22.53 -50.26 8.74
C ASP A 4 21.20 -49.91 8.09
N ALA A 5 20.08 -50.41 8.63
CA ALA A 5 18.73 -50.08 8.18
C ALA A 5 18.35 -48.64 8.54
N TYR A 6 18.80 -48.14 9.68
CA TYR A 6 18.58 -46.75 10.10
C TYR A 6 19.38 -45.77 9.20
N GLU A 7 20.66 -46.02 8.99
CA GLU A 7 21.53 -45.22 8.13
C GLU A 7 21.01 -45.15 6.68
N LYS A 8 20.54 -46.25 6.12
CA LYS A 8 19.91 -46.29 4.80
C LYS A 8 18.64 -45.46 4.73
N ARG A 9 17.78 -45.47 5.78
CA ARG A 9 16.54 -44.68 5.81
C ARG A 9 16.88 -43.20 5.92
N VAL A 10 17.85 -42.82 6.77
CA VAL A 10 18.29 -41.43 6.91
C VAL A 10 18.92 -40.92 5.61
N GLY A 11 19.77 -41.74 4.97
CA GLY A 11 20.34 -41.43 3.63
C GLY A 11 19.29 -41.17 2.58
N HIS A 12 18.31 -42.06 2.45
CA HIS A 12 17.19 -41.88 1.50
C HIS A 12 16.33 -40.63 1.79
N PHE A 13 16.11 -40.31 3.06
CA PHE A 13 15.38 -39.09 3.46
C PHE A 13 16.17 -37.84 3.11
N VAL A 14 17.48 -37.82 3.39
CA VAL A 14 18.37 -36.70 3.06
C VAL A 14 18.46 -36.49 1.55
N ASP A 15 18.63 -37.58 0.77
CA ASP A 15 18.66 -37.50 -0.69
C ASP A 15 17.35 -36.98 -1.27
N TYR A 16 16.21 -37.43 -0.74
CA TYR A 16 14.91 -36.96 -1.14
C TYR A 16 14.73 -35.48 -0.82
N MET A 17 15.07 -35.04 0.39
CA MET A 17 15.00 -33.64 0.80
C MET A 17 15.97 -32.75 0.03
N SER A 18 17.17 -33.23 -0.29
CA SER A 18 18.15 -32.49 -1.10
C SER A 18 17.66 -32.20 -2.53
N GLY A 19 16.83 -33.08 -3.10
CA GLY A 19 16.18 -32.84 -4.39
C GLY A 19 15.23 -31.64 -4.42
N PHE A 20 14.64 -31.27 -3.29
CA PHE A 20 13.78 -30.08 -3.16
C PHE A 20 14.55 -28.79 -2.86
N PHE A 21 15.80 -28.90 -2.41
CA PHE A 21 16.61 -27.74 -2.02
C PHE A 21 16.69 -26.65 -3.11
N PRO A 22 16.99 -26.97 -4.38
CA PRO A 22 17.09 -25.95 -5.42
C PRO A 22 15.74 -25.23 -5.65
N ILE A 23 14.62 -25.93 -5.57
CA ILE A 23 13.28 -25.35 -5.74
C ILE A 23 12.98 -24.42 -4.57
N ILE A 24 13.21 -24.86 -3.35
CA ILE A 24 13.01 -24.06 -2.13
C ILE A 24 13.90 -22.82 -2.17
N LEU A 25 15.15 -22.96 -2.58
CA LEU A 25 16.10 -21.86 -2.72
C LEU A 25 15.62 -20.82 -3.74
N ILE A 26 15.17 -21.27 -4.91
CA ILE A 26 14.64 -20.37 -5.95
C ILE A 26 13.42 -19.61 -5.42
N VAL A 27 12.46 -20.31 -4.82
CA VAL A 27 11.25 -19.69 -4.26
C VAL A 27 11.61 -18.70 -3.15
N PHE A 28 12.56 -19.08 -2.28
CA PHE A 28 13.06 -18.21 -1.22
C PHE A 28 13.68 -16.91 -1.77
N VAL A 29 14.56 -17.03 -2.76
CA VAL A 29 15.21 -15.87 -3.40
C VAL A 29 14.17 -14.98 -4.09
N LEU A 30 13.25 -15.56 -4.87
CA LEU A 30 12.20 -14.80 -5.54
C LEU A 30 11.33 -14.05 -4.56
N ARG A 31 10.84 -14.71 -3.52
CA ARG A 31 9.97 -14.11 -2.51
C ARG A 31 10.69 -13.07 -1.65
N THR A 32 11.97 -13.27 -1.37
CA THR A 32 12.75 -12.37 -0.53
C THR A 32 13.14 -11.09 -1.26
N PHE A 33 13.58 -11.19 -2.52
CA PHE A 33 14.23 -10.08 -3.22
C PHE A 33 13.46 -9.54 -4.42
N VAL A 34 12.59 -10.35 -5.04
CA VAL A 34 11.98 -9.97 -6.31
C VAL A 34 10.54 -9.52 -6.12
N ALA A 35 9.68 -10.39 -5.62
CA ALA A 35 8.26 -10.11 -5.58
C ALA A 35 7.53 -10.85 -4.46
N GLU A 36 6.53 -10.21 -3.89
CA GLU A 36 5.68 -10.76 -2.85
C GLU A 36 4.20 -10.64 -3.23
N PRO A 37 3.45 -11.75 -3.25
CA PRO A 37 2.01 -11.68 -3.44
C PRO A 37 1.36 -11.05 -2.20
N PHE A 38 0.51 -10.08 -2.43
CA PHE A 38 -0.22 -9.35 -1.40
C PHE A 38 -1.70 -9.31 -1.74
N GLN A 39 -2.58 -9.58 -0.77
CA GLN A 39 -4.02 -9.47 -0.95
C GLN A 39 -4.50 -8.13 -0.40
N ILE A 40 -5.32 -7.43 -1.17
CA ILE A 40 -5.85 -6.11 -0.82
C ILE A 40 -6.84 -6.23 0.35
N PRO A 41 -6.52 -5.67 1.54
CA PRO A 41 -7.36 -5.85 2.73
C PRO A 41 -8.43 -4.76 2.88
N SER A 42 -8.34 -3.63 2.18
CA SER A 42 -9.20 -2.47 2.39
C SER A 42 -9.63 -1.78 1.10
N SER A 43 -10.76 -1.09 1.15
CA SER A 43 -11.36 -0.36 0.03
C SER A 43 -10.69 0.99 -0.29
N SER A 44 -9.67 1.41 0.48
CA SER A 44 -9.10 2.76 0.41
C SER A 44 -8.40 3.12 -0.90
N MET A 45 -8.14 2.13 -1.77
CA MET A 45 -7.49 2.32 -3.07
C MET A 45 -8.47 2.14 -4.25
N ARG A 46 -9.79 2.09 -3.97
CA ARG A 46 -10.82 2.05 -5.03
C ARG A 46 -10.81 3.34 -5.85
N PRO A 47 -11.20 3.25 -7.14
CA PRO A 47 -11.60 2.05 -7.90
C PRO A 47 -10.42 1.22 -8.43
N GLY A 48 -9.18 1.70 -8.33
CA GLY A 48 -8.02 1.05 -8.93
C GLY A 48 -7.66 -0.31 -8.34
N LEU A 49 -7.90 -0.53 -7.05
CA LEU A 49 -7.66 -1.80 -6.35
C LEU A 49 -8.90 -2.15 -5.52
N VAL A 50 -9.40 -3.37 -5.69
CA VAL A 50 -10.61 -3.84 -5.01
C VAL A 50 -10.22 -4.78 -3.87
N VAL A 51 -11.02 -4.76 -2.79
CA VAL A 51 -10.82 -5.68 -1.65
C VAL A 51 -10.91 -7.13 -2.12
N GLY A 52 -9.90 -7.91 -1.75
CA GLY A 52 -9.79 -9.32 -2.14
C GLY A 52 -8.92 -9.58 -3.34
N ASP A 53 -8.58 -8.57 -4.15
CA ASP A 53 -7.67 -8.71 -5.26
C ASP A 53 -6.26 -9.12 -4.80
N PHE A 54 -5.57 -9.89 -5.64
CA PHE A 54 -4.17 -10.21 -5.43
C PHE A 54 -3.30 -9.33 -6.32
N ILE A 55 -2.30 -8.73 -5.72
CA ILE A 55 -1.27 -7.95 -6.42
C ILE A 55 0.10 -8.57 -6.17
N LEU A 56 1.03 -8.30 -7.07
CA LEU A 56 2.42 -8.67 -6.92
C LEU A 56 3.23 -7.42 -6.59
N VAL A 57 3.73 -7.36 -5.36
CA VAL A 57 4.54 -6.23 -4.88
C VAL A 57 5.97 -6.43 -5.33
N ASN A 58 6.49 -5.45 -6.09
CA ASN A 58 7.88 -5.41 -6.49
C ASN A 58 8.76 -4.96 -5.32
N LYS A 59 9.66 -5.83 -4.85
CA LYS A 59 10.49 -5.57 -3.66
C LYS A 59 11.81 -4.85 -3.96
N PHE A 60 12.26 -4.88 -5.19
CA PHE A 60 13.55 -4.29 -5.56
C PHE A 60 13.45 -2.86 -6.14
N ASN A 61 12.24 -2.37 -6.43
CA ASN A 61 12.07 -1.08 -7.11
C ASN A 61 12.71 0.09 -6.34
N TYR A 62 12.58 0.12 -5.01
CA TYR A 62 13.15 1.19 -4.18
C TYR A 62 14.45 0.80 -3.48
N GLY A 63 14.95 -0.40 -3.75
CA GLY A 63 16.22 -0.89 -3.23
C GLY A 63 16.15 -2.31 -2.71
N LEU A 64 17.30 -2.99 -2.78
CA LEU A 64 17.46 -4.31 -2.19
C LEU A 64 17.55 -4.19 -0.67
N ARG A 65 16.73 -4.95 0.04
CA ARG A 65 16.63 -4.94 1.50
C ARG A 65 17.13 -6.26 2.08
N MET A 66 17.77 -6.17 3.24
CA MET A 66 18.15 -7.36 4.01
C MET A 66 16.89 -8.07 4.54
N PRO A 67 16.82 -9.41 4.41
CA PRO A 67 15.60 -10.16 4.74
C PRO A 67 15.21 -10.10 6.23
N ILE A 68 16.15 -9.84 7.15
CA ILE A 68 15.91 -9.83 8.60
C ILE A 68 15.79 -8.40 9.13
N SER A 69 16.74 -7.51 8.77
CA SER A 69 16.79 -6.15 9.30
C SER A 69 15.96 -5.15 8.51
N ASN A 70 15.43 -5.54 7.35
CA ASN A 70 14.70 -4.68 6.40
C ASN A 70 15.45 -3.40 5.98
N GLN A 71 16.76 -3.33 6.25
CA GLN A 71 17.60 -2.19 5.87
C GLN A 71 17.90 -2.23 4.38
N VAL A 72 17.83 -1.06 3.74
CA VAL A 72 18.20 -0.89 2.34
C VAL A 72 19.71 -0.99 2.20
N VAL A 73 20.18 -2.01 1.48
CA VAL A 73 21.60 -2.23 1.21
C VAL A 73 22.02 -1.51 -0.09
N ILE A 74 21.19 -1.62 -1.12
CA ILE A 74 21.45 -0.99 -2.42
C ILE A 74 20.21 -0.20 -2.79
N PRO A 75 20.26 1.15 -2.78
CA PRO A 75 19.16 1.98 -3.29
C PRO A 75 19.10 1.85 -4.82
N VAL A 76 17.90 1.71 -5.38
CA VAL A 76 17.68 1.58 -6.83
C VAL A 76 16.98 2.80 -7.37
N ASN A 77 15.74 3.03 -7.01
CA ASN A 77 14.95 4.18 -7.44
C ASN A 77 14.53 5.05 -6.26
N LYS A 78 14.14 6.29 -6.55
CA LYS A 78 13.50 7.18 -5.60
C LYS A 78 11.99 7.03 -5.71
N ILE A 79 11.31 7.31 -4.61
CA ILE A 79 9.85 7.40 -4.58
C ILE A 79 9.45 8.68 -5.31
N ASP A 80 8.45 8.58 -6.19
CA ASP A 80 7.88 9.71 -6.92
C ASP A 80 6.43 9.98 -6.46
N HIS A 81 5.94 11.18 -6.75
CA HIS A 81 4.53 11.51 -6.57
C HIS A 81 3.64 10.58 -7.41
N GLY A 82 2.59 10.07 -6.80
CA GLY A 82 1.66 9.16 -7.45
C GLY A 82 2.02 7.68 -7.36
N ASP A 83 3.21 7.31 -6.88
CA ASP A 83 3.58 5.92 -6.69
C ASP A 83 2.67 5.22 -5.67
N VAL A 84 2.35 3.97 -5.95
CA VAL A 84 1.62 3.10 -5.01
C VAL A 84 2.62 2.24 -4.27
N VAL A 85 2.59 2.33 -2.95
CA VAL A 85 3.53 1.61 -2.07
C VAL A 85 2.80 0.75 -1.06
N VAL A 86 3.43 -0.37 -0.71
CA VAL A 86 3.06 -1.20 0.44
C VAL A 86 4.08 -0.96 1.55
N PHE A 87 3.61 -0.66 2.75
CA PHE A 87 4.47 -0.42 3.91
C PHE A 87 3.84 -0.96 5.19
N ALA A 88 4.69 -1.28 6.17
CA ALA A 88 4.23 -1.67 7.49
C ALA A 88 3.64 -0.46 8.22
N TYR A 89 2.50 -0.65 8.90
CA TYR A 89 1.86 0.40 9.68
C TYR A 89 2.71 0.75 10.90
N PRO A 90 3.12 2.02 11.11
CA PRO A 90 4.11 2.39 12.14
C PRO A 90 3.70 2.04 13.58
N GLU A 91 2.39 2.06 13.88
CA GLU A 91 1.89 1.71 15.23
C GLU A 91 1.77 0.19 15.43
N ASN A 92 1.70 -0.58 14.34
CA ASN A 92 1.64 -2.04 14.36
C ASN A 92 2.24 -2.61 13.09
N GLU A 93 3.53 -2.88 13.10
CA GLU A 93 4.29 -3.37 11.94
C GLU A 93 3.82 -4.74 11.39
N SER A 94 2.98 -5.46 12.14
CA SER A 94 2.37 -6.71 11.64
C SER A 94 1.27 -6.47 10.60
N VAL A 95 0.81 -5.22 10.46
CA VAL A 95 -0.23 -4.82 9.52
C VAL A 95 0.41 -4.05 8.37
N SER A 96 0.18 -4.51 7.15
CA SER A 96 0.64 -3.81 5.94
C SER A 96 -0.46 -2.95 5.36
N PHE A 97 -0.09 -1.73 4.99
CA PHE A 97 -0.96 -0.79 4.27
C PHE A 97 -0.51 -0.63 2.83
N ILE A 98 -1.49 -0.41 1.96
CA ILE A 98 -1.26 0.01 0.58
C ILE A 98 -1.83 1.42 0.40
N LYS A 99 -1.01 2.35 -0.03
CA LYS A 99 -1.40 3.76 -0.23
C LYS A 99 -0.65 4.37 -1.40
N ARG A 100 -1.22 5.46 -1.95
CA ARG A 100 -0.58 6.29 -2.96
C ARG A 100 0.18 7.43 -2.29
N ILE A 101 1.41 7.64 -2.73
CA ILE A 101 2.25 8.75 -2.28
C ILE A 101 1.75 10.03 -2.95
N VAL A 102 1.30 10.98 -2.17
CA VAL A 102 0.84 12.29 -2.66
C VAL A 102 1.85 13.39 -2.42
N GLY A 103 2.72 13.25 -1.43
CA GLY A 103 3.78 14.21 -1.10
C GLY A 103 5.09 13.54 -0.74
N LEU A 104 6.17 14.25 -0.96
CA LEU A 104 7.54 13.86 -0.64
C LEU A 104 8.10 14.77 0.46
N PRO A 105 9.20 14.37 1.13
CA PRO A 105 9.84 15.22 2.13
C PRO A 105 10.18 16.59 1.58
N GLY A 106 9.69 17.65 2.26
CA GLY A 106 9.84 19.04 1.87
C GLY A 106 8.69 19.63 1.05
N ASP A 107 7.70 18.82 0.67
CA ASP A 107 6.49 19.33 0.02
C ASP A 107 5.54 19.96 1.03
N THR A 108 4.82 20.97 0.58
CA THR A 108 3.65 21.52 1.28
C THR A 108 2.39 20.97 0.65
N ILE A 109 1.59 20.26 1.44
CA ILE A 109 0.35 19.61 1.00
C ILE A 109 -0.83 20.37 1.60
N GLU A 110 -1.72 20.87 0.76
CA GLU A 110 -3.00 21.42 1.16
C GLU A 110 -4.13 20.54 0.63
N TYR A 111 -5.07 20.18 1.48
CA TYR A 111 -6.28 19.46 1.11
C TYR A 111 -7.50 20.23 1.54
N ARG A 112 -8.26 20.73 0.58
CA ARG A 112 -9.41 21.61 0.79
C ARG A 112 -10.56 21.20 -0.13
N ASN A 113 -11.73 21.00 0.41
CA ASN A 113 -12.95 20.66 -0.36
C ASN A 113 -12.72 19.51 -1.34
N LYS A 114 -12.05 18.44 -0.88
CA LYS A 114 -11.72 17.24 -1.69
C LYS A 114 -10.76 17.51 -2.86
N LYS A 115 -10.07 18.63 -2.84
CA LYS A 115 -9.03 18.99 -3.82
C LYS A 115 -7.67 19.02 -3.15
N LEU A 116 -6.71 18.43 -3.83
CA LEU A 116 -5.32 18.36 -3.40
C LEU A 116 -4.51 19.47 -4.09
N THR A 117 -3.72 20.18 -3.31
CA THR A 117 -2.76 21.17 -3.80
C THR A 117 -1.38 20.82 -3.24
N ILE A 118 -0.36 20.78 -4.09
CA ILE A 118 1.01 20.45 -3.71
C ILE A 118 1.92 21.61 -4.11
N ASN A 119 2.65 22.16 -3.13
CA ASN A 119 3.52 23.30 -3.34
C ASN A 119 2.81 24.49 -4.04
N GLY A 120 1.56 24.75 -3.62
CA GLY A 120 0.73 25.81 -4.20
C GLY A 120 0.15 25.51 -5.59
N LYS A 121 0.39 24.33 -6.15
CA LYS A 121 -0.14 23.91 -7.46
C LYS A 121 -1.29 22.94 -7.26
N PRO A 122 -2.50 23.24 -7.75
CA PRO A 122 -3.62 22.31 -7.66
C PRO A 122 -3.37 21.07 -8.52
N VAL A 123 -3.70 19.90 -7.97
CA VAL A 123 -3.68 18.63 -8.72
C VAL A 123 -4.86 18.61 -9.67
N PRO A 124 -4.64 18.43 -10.98
CA PRO A 124 -5.70 18.38 -11.97
C PRO A 124 -6.67 17.24 -11.70
N GLN A 125 -7.97 17.55 -11.70
CA GLN A 125 -9.05 16.61 -11.50
C GLN A 125 -10.07 16.74 -12.63
N THR A 126 -10.53 15.61 -13.17
CA THR A 126 -11.56 15.54 -14.21
C THR A 126 -12.65 14.54 -13.81
N ALA A 127 -13.89 15.00 -13.69
CA ALA A 127 -15.02 14.12 -13.41
C ALA A 127 -15.27 13.19 -14.60
N LYS A 128 -15.42 11.88 -14.35
CA LYS A 128 -15.66 10.85 -15.37
C LYS A 128 -17.07 10.28 -15.33
N GLY A 129 -17.80 10.50 -14.26
CA GLY A 129 -19.16 10.01 -14.08
C GLY A 129 -19.42 9.52 -12.66
N ASN A 130 -20.51 8.79 -12.49
CA ASN A 130 -20.88 8.17 -11.22
C ASN A 130 -20.63 6.66 -11.27
N ASP A 131 -20.37 6.08 -10.13
CA ASP A 131 -20.25 4.64 -9.96
C ASP A 131 -21.10 4.19 -8.77
N GLU A 132 -21.28 2.89 -8.62
CA GLU A 132 -22.06 2.30 -7.54
C GLU A 132 -21.39 1.00 -7.09
N TYR A 133 -21.22 0.84 -5.78
CA TYR A 133 -20.70 -0.42 -5.22
C TYR A 133 -21.24 -0.68 -3.83
N ILE A 134 -21.21 -1.95 -3.42
CA ILE A 134 -21.59 -2.36 -2.08
C ILE A 134 -20.33 -2.42 -1.21
N GLU A 135 -20.36 -1.70 -0.09
CA GLU A 135 -19.35 -1.77 0.96
C GLU A 135 -19.85 -2.65 2.11
N ASN A 136 -19.04 -3.63 2.51
CA ASN A 136 -19.31 -4.43 3.70
C ASN A 136 -18.79 -3.71 4.94
N THR A 137 -19.67 -3.24 5.80
CA THR A 137 -19.33 -2.60 7.06
C THR A 137 -19.71 -3.50 8.24
N PRO A 138 -19.17 -3.24 9.45
CA PRO A 138 -19.60 -3.96 10.66
C PRO A 138 -21.10 -3.85 10.96
N MET A 139 -21.77 -2.84 10.41
CA MET A 139 -23.22 -2.60 10.58
C MET A 139 -24.05 -3.22 9.44
N GLY A 140 -23.43 -3.89 8.45
CA GLY A 140 -24.08 -4.48 7.30
C GLY A 140 -23.58 -3.95 5.97
N GLN A 141 -24.30 -4.29 4.91
CA GLN A 141 -23.99 -3.83 3.56
C GLN A 141 -24.53 -2.43 3.31
N VAL A 142 -23.69 -1.55 2.81
CA VAL A 142 -24.07 -0.18 2.45
C VAL A 142 -23.83 0.02 0.96
N ASN A 143 -24.83 0.53 0.27
CA ASN A 143 -24.69 0.97 -1.13
C ASN A 143 -24.01 2.34 -1.17
N VAL A 144 -22.87 2.44 -1.83
CA VAL A 144 -22.06 3.64 -1.95
C VAL A 144 -22.11 4.12 -3.39
N GLN A 145 -22.45 5.40 -3.58
CA GLN A 145 -22.56 6.05 -4.89
C GLN A 145 -21.54 7.20 -4.99
N PRO A 146 -20.30 6.90 -5.36
CA PRO A 146 -19.28 7.91 -5.55
C PRO A 146 -19.32 8.55 -6.91
N VAL A 147 -18.75 9.74 -7.01
CA VAL A 147 -18.32 10.33 -8.28
C VAL A 147 -16.93 9.82 -8.58
N VAL A 148 -16.74 9.30 -9.79
CA VAL A 148 -15.41 8.92 -10.30
C VAL A 148 -14.71 10.18 -10.80
N VAL A 149 -13.56 10.46 -10.22
CA VAL A 149 -12.72 11.60 -10.61
C VAL A 149 -11.36 11.06 -11.02
N GLU A 150 -10.87 11.48 -12.16
CA GLU A 150 -9.52 11.19 -12.60
C GLU A 150 -8.56 12.30 -12.11
N GLU A 151 -7.54 11.92 -11.39
CA GLU A 151 -6.47 12.81 -10.94
C GLU A 151 -5.18 12.54 -11.70
N THR A 152 -4.43 13.62 -11.97
CA THR A 152 -3.09 13.52 -12.55
C THR A 152 -2.07 14.08 -11.56
N LEU A 153 -1.22 13.20 -11.05
CA LEU A 153 -0.17 13.53 -10.09
C LEU A 153 1.19 13.07 -10.61
N GLY A 154 2.08 14.02 -10.90
CA GLY A 154 3.34 13.74 -11.55
C GLY A 154 3.13 13.12 -12.95
N LYS A 155 3.66 11.91 -13.14
CA LYS A 155 3.50 11.11 -14.36
C LYS A 155 2.33 10.13 -14.32
N HIS A 156 1.60 10.06 -13.20
CA HIS A 156 0.55 9.10 -12.97
C HIS A 156 -0.82 9.75 -13.09
N THR A 157 -1.67 9.13 -13.89
CA THR A 157 -3.09 9.45 -13.98
C THR A 157 -3.89 8.26 -13.47
N TYR A 158 -4.82 8.49 -12.53
CA TYR A 158 -5.55 7.43 -11.86
C TYR A 158 -6.94 7.90 -11.44
N PRO A 159 -7.90 6.99 -11.37
CA PRO A 159 -9.23 7.28 -10.85
C PRO A 159 -9.22 7.26 -9.31
N ILE A 160 -10.02 8.15 -8.72
CA ILE A 160 -10.38 8.17 -7.31
C ILE A 160 -11.89 8.23 -7.16
N TYR A 161 -12.39 7.81 -6.00
CA TYR A 161 -13.78 8.01 -5.61
C TYR A 161 -13.92 9.23 -4.72
N GLN A 162 -14.84 10.10 -5.05
CA GLN A 162 -15.28 11.21 -4.20
C GLN A 162 -16.74 10.99 -3.81
N LEU A 163 -17.03 11.11 -2.52
CA LEU A 163 -18.37 11.08 -1.97
C LEU A 163 -18.84 12.50 -1.72
N PRO A 164 -19.68 13.10 -2.56
CA PRO A 164 -20.05 14.51 -2.45
C PRO A 164 -20.68 14.87 -1.10
N GLN A 165 -21.46 13.94 -0.54
CA GLN A 165 -22.18 14.14 0.71
C GLN A 165 -21.35 13.85 1.97
N ALA A 166 -20.20 13.17 1.84
CA ALA A 166 -19.33 12.92 2.97
C ALA A 166 -18.46 14.15 3.26
N PRO A 167 -18.11 14.41 4.53
CA PRO A 167 -17.15 15.47 4.85
C PRO A 167 -15.80 15.19 4.17
N THR A 168 -15.01 16.22 3.93
CA THR A 168 -13.70 16.12 3.26
C THR A 168 -12.77 15.15 3.99
N PHE A 169 -12.87 15.12 5.33
CA PHE A 169 -12.16 14.18 6.19
C PHE A 169 -12.92 13.96 7.52
N SER A 170 -12.64 12.82 8.14
CA SER A 170 -13.17 12.55 9.48
C SER A 170 -12.41 13.38 10.52
N PRO A 171 -13.10 14.15 11.38
CA PRO A 171 -12.45 14.91 12.46
C PRO A 171 -11.62 14.02 13.40
N GLN A 172 -12.00 12.75 13.55
CA GLN A 172 -11.28 11.80 14.41
C GLN A 172 -9.94 11.39 13.80
N VAL A 173 -9.88 11.18 12.49
CA VAL A 173 -8.63 10.86 11.76
C VAL A 173 -7.69 12.06 11.81
N VAL A 174 -8.19 13.26 11.58
CA VAL A 174 -7.38 14.49 11.64
C VAL A 174 -6.81 14.71 13.04
N ARG A 175 -7.61 14.57 14.08
CA ARG A 175 -7.16 14.77 15.47
C ARG A 175 -6.19 13.68 15.93
N GLY A 176 -6.43 12.43 15.52
CA GLY A 176 -5.63 11.30 15.98
C GLY A 176 -4.30 11.12 15.25
N GLN A 177 -4.28 11.29 13.94
CA GLN A 177 -3.12 10.94 13.13
C GLN A 177 -2.37 12.14 12.54
N VAL A 178 -3.11 13.16 12.12
CA VAL A 178 -2.53 14.31 11.40
C VAL A 178 -2.01 15.37 12.38
N LEU A 179 -2.80 15.75 13.37
CA LEU A 179 -2.41 16.81 14.31
C LEU A 179 -1.41 16.34 15.38
N GLN A 180 -1.39 15.05 15.72
CA GLN A 180 -0.40 14.52 16.69
C GLN A 180 1.01 14.48 16.14
N SER A 181 1.17 14.41 14.82
CA SER A 181 2.50 14.47 14.19
C SER A 181 3.19 15.82 14.31
N GLY A 182 2.44 16.89 14.61
CA GLY A 182 2.93 18.27 14.62
C GLY A 182 3.30 18.82 13.24
N ALA A 183 3.19 18.00 12.19
CA ALA A 183 3.55 18.38 10.84
C ALA A 183 2.40 19.06 10.08
N CYS A 184 1.18 18.93 10.58
CA CYS A 184 -0.01 19.43 9.89
C CYS A 184 -0.80 20.41 10.76
N GLN A 185 -1.41 21.40 10.11
CA GLN A 185 -2.29 22.38 10.73
C GLN A 185 -3.70 22.29 10.14
N TYR A 186 -4.70 22.31 11.01
CA TYR A 186 -6.09 22.38 10.61
C TYR A 186 -6.53 23.83 10.48
N GLU A 187 -6.94 24.22 9.28
CA GLU A 187 -7.32 25.61 8.97
C GLU A 187 -8.82 25.90 9.17
N GLY A 188 -9.61 24.92 9.61
CA GLY A 188 -11.07 25.02 9.61
C GLY A 188 -11.67 24.84 8.20
N ASN A 189 -12.98 24.98 8.07
CA ASN A 189 -13.69 24.89 6.77
C ASN A 189 -13.26 23.70 5.86
N GLU A 190 -13.11 22.53 6.47
CA GLU A 190 -12.71 21.30 5.77
C GLU A 190 -11.35 21.40 5.03
N ALA A 191 -10.38 22.10 5.60
CA ALA A 191 -9.03 22.22 5.06
C ALA A 191 -7.96 21.90 6.09
N PHE A 192 -6.87 21.30 5.64
CA PHE A 192 -5.64 21.15 6.39
C PHE A 192 -4.42 21.34 5.50
N THR A 193 -3.32 21.76 6.11
CA THR A 193 -2.02 21.93 5.45
C THR A 193 -0.95 21.18 6.24
N CYS A 194 -0.14 20.39 5.53
CA CYS A 194 1.01 19.65 6.05
C CYS A 194 2.31 20.12 5.40
#